data_00b84c2c3addf49095bcd6639e34faa4
#
_entry.id   00b84c2c3addf49095bcd6639e34faa4
#
_cell.length_a   1.000
_cell.length_b   1.000
_cell.length_c   1.000
_cell.angle_alpha   90.00
_cell.angle_beta   90.00
_cell.angle_gamma   90.00
#
_symmetry.space_group_name_H-M   'P 1'
#
loop_
_entity.id
_entity.type
_entity.pdbx_description
1 polymer ?
#
loop_
_entity_poly.entity_id
_entity_poly.type
_entity_poly.pdbx_seq_one_letter_code
_entity_poly.pdbx_strand_id
1 'polypeptide(L)'
;MSVAYVAQRAAALRSASRPAYENSTMHITFADEAPVFDGDDLAIHFAALIDGEPVVCSITAEALEDHFGAKSAREEDLLDAYARGTARIRAVCAEVLDDNGGQPAVLRSGLFRVAGMEPD
;
A
#
# COMPACT_ATOMS: atom_id res chain seq x y z
N MET A 1 5.28 15.89 -16.13
CA MET A 1 4.85 15.30 -16.28
C MET A 1 4.59 14.98 -16.06
N SER A 2 4.71 15.36 -15.94
CA SER A 2 4.18 14.85 -15.93
C SER A 2 3.66 14.77 -15.78
N VAL A 3 3.56 15.35 -15.99
CA VAL A 3 2.72 15.12 -16.08
C VAL A 3 1.98 15.06 -15.87
N ALA A 4 2.21 15.52 -16.10
CA ALA A 4 1.31 15.25 -16.12
C ALA A 4 0.82 15.42 -15.39
N TYR A 5 0.95 16.04 -15.11
CA TYR A 5 0.23 15.86 -14.66
C TYR A 5 -0.11 16.24 -14.58
N VAL A 6 0.10 16.69 -14.76
CA VAL A 6 -0.62 16.74 -14.91
C VAL A 6 -1.34 16.85 -15.11
N ALA A 7 -1.11 17.20 -15.57
CA ALA A 7 -2.00 17.09 -15.95
C ALA A 7 -2.58 17.15 -15.65
N GLN A 8 -2.54 17.47 -15.35
CA GLN A 8 -3.26 17.27 -15.13
C GLN A 8 -3.49 17.68 -14.70
N ARG A 9 -3.20 18.35 -14.59
CA ARG A 9 -3.75 18.46 -14.30
C ARG A 9 -4.41 18.78 -14.70
N ALA A 10 -4.02 19.01 -15.26
CA ALA A 10 -4.84 19.20 -15.79
C ALA A 10 -5.75 18.83 -15.82
N ALA A 11 -5.68 18.65 -15.82
CA ALA A 11 -6.78 18.29 -15.88
C ALA A 11 -7.27 18.64 -14.84
N ALA A 12 -6.96 19.15 -14.41
CA ALA A 12 -7.64 19.32 -13.49
C ALA A 12 -8.38 20.31 -13.59
N LEU A 13 -8.34 20.53 -13.94
CA LEU A 13 -9.13 21.05 -14.05
C LEU A 13 -10.23 20.66 -14.28
N ARG A 14 -10.49 20.79 -14.92
CA ARG A 14 -11.53 20.21 -15.15
C ARG A 14 -12.36 19.82 -14.15
N SER A 15 -12.55 19.91 -13.42
CA SER A 15 -13.20 19.20 -12.42
C SER A 15 -13.94 20.03 -11.48
N ALA A 16 -14.27 21.20 -11.88
CA ALA A 16 -14.96 22.10 -10.99
C ALA A 16 -16.28 21.54 -10.48
N SER A 17 -16.92 20.71 -11.25
CA SER A 17 -18.21 20.20 -10.84
C SER A 17 -18.12 18.94 -10.00
N ARG A 18 -16.93 18.46 -9.74
CA ARG A 18 -16.76 17.20 -9.02
C ARG A 18 -16.78 17.45 -7.53
N PRO A 19 -17.33 16.49 -6.76
CA PRO A 19 -17.24 16.61 -5.31
C PRO A 19 -15.81 16.61 -4.85
N ALA A 20 -15.56 17.28 -3.73
CA ALA A 20 -14.20 17.39 -3.22
C ALA A 20 -13.58 16.04 -2.96
N TYR A 21 -14.35 15.08 -2.47
CA TYR A 21 -13.78 13.77 -2.17
C TYR A 21 -13.31 13.06 -3.43
N GLU A 22 -13.96 13.29 -4.56
CA GLU A 22 -13.51 12.71 -5.81
C GLU A 22 -12.24 13.37 -6.30
N ASN A 23 -12.12 14.65 -6.07
CA ASN A 23 -10.93 15.37 -6.50
C ASN A 23 -9.71 14.96 -5.72
N SER A 24 -9.89 14.53 -4.48
CA SER A 24 -8.76 14.15 -3.65
C SER A 24 -8.44 12.67 -3.73
N THR A 25 -9.23 11.90 -4.44
CA THR A 25 -9.02 10.47 -4.53
C THR A 25 -7.92 10.17 -5.53
N MET A 26 -6.91 9.46 -5.07
CA MET A 26 -5.84 9.02 -5.92
C MET A 26 -6.19 7.71 -6.58
N HIS A 27 -5.67 7.50 -7.78
CA HIS A 27 -5.83 6.23 -8.46
C HIS A 27 -4.70 5.32 -8.04
N ILE A 28 -4.99 4.39 -7.14
CA ILE A 28 -3.99 3.55 -6.53
C ILE A 28 -4.13 2.13 -7.07
N THR A 29 -3.06 1.63 -7.66
CA THR A 29 -2.97 0.25 -8.10
C THR A 29 -1.68 -0.33 -7.55
N PHE A 30 -1.38 -1.57 -7.89
CA PHE A 30 -0.17 -2.22 -7.37
C PHE A 30 0.58 -2.86 -8.53
N ALA A 31 1.90 -2.70 -8.50
CA ALA A 31 2.75 -3.25 -9.53
C ALA A 31 2.70 -4.77 -9.48
N ASP A 32 2.78 -5.37 -10.65
CA ASP A 32 2.76 -6.83 -10.77
C ASP A 32 4.21 -7.33 -10.71
N GLU A 33 4.87 -7.01 -9.61
CA GLU A 33 6.26 -7.38 -9.38
C GLU A 33 6.34 -8.19 -8.11
N ALA A 34 7.35 -9.05 -8.06
CA ALA A 34 7.55 -9.86 -6.87
C ALA A 34 7.93 -8.97 -5.69
N PRO A 35 7.38 -9.25 -4.52
CA PRO A 35 7.81 -8.53 -3.32
C PRO A 35 9.23 -8.91 -2.95
N VAL A 36 9.88 -8.01 -2.21
CA VAL A 36 11.28 -8.17 -1.86
C VAL A 36 11.44 -8.21 -0.35
N PHE A 37 12.11 -9.24 0.14
CA PHE A 37 12.42 -9.34 1.55
C PHE A 37 13.59 -8.43 1.90
N ASP A 38 13.44 -7.65 2.95
CA ASP A 38 14.50 -6.80 3.48
C ASP A 38 14.85 -7.29 4.87
N GLY A 39 16.00 -7.96 4.98
CA GLY A 39 16.41 -8.53 6.25
C GLY A 39 16.84 -7.51 7.28
N ASP A 40 17.30 -6.36 6.83
CA ASP A 40 17.70 -5.30 7.76
C ASP A 40 16.52 -4.71 8.47
N ASP A 41 15.44 -4.49 7.74
CA ASP A 41 14.21 -3.92 8.31
C ASP A 41 13.25 -4.97 8.80
N LEU A 42 13.49 -6.24 8.49
CA LEU A 42 12.56 -7.33 8.77
C LEU A 42 11.19 -6.97 8.22
N ALA A 43 11.14 -6.79 6.91
CA ALA A 43 9.93 -6.37 6.24
C ALA A 43 9.91 -6.90 4.82
N ILE A 44 8.71 -6.91 4.24
CA ILE A 44 8.52 -7.21 2.83
C ILE A 44 8.21 -5.89 2.13
N HIS A 45 8.97 -5.58 1.09
CA HIS A 45 8.77 -4.37 0.31
C HIS A 45 7.99 -4.69 -0.95
N PHE A 46 7.09 -3.82 -1.32
CA PHE A 46 6.30 -3.98 -2.54
C PHE A 46 5.98 -2.59 -3.08
N ALA A 47 5.60 -2.54 -4.35
CA ALA A 47 5.38 -1.26 -5.02
C ALA A 47 3.91 -1.02 -5.26
N ALA A 48 3.46 0.16 -4.88
CA ALA A 48 2.16 0.68 -5.26
C ALA A 48 2.36 1.66 -6.40
N LEU A 49 1.33 1.86 -7.19
CA LEU A 49 1.34 2.85 -8.26
C LEU A 49 0.27 3.87 -7.96
N ILE A 50 0.68 5.12 -7.82
CA ILE A 50 -0.26 6.21 -7.58
C ILE A 50 -0.29 7.05 -8.85
N ASP A 51 -1.42 7.00 -9.54
CA ASP A 51 -1.55 7.65 -10.84
C ASP A 51 -0.41 7.25 -11.78
N GLY A 52 0.00 5.98 -11.67
CA GLY A 52 1.04 5.44 -12.53
C GLY A 52 2.46 5.59 -12.01
N GLU A 53 2.66 6.26 -10.89
CA GLU A 53 3.98 6.49 -10.35
C GLU A 53 4.28 5.54 -9.21
N PRO A 54 5.44 4.87 -9.23
CA PRO A 54 5.73 3.88 -8.20
C PRO A 54 6.04 4.51 -6.84
N VAL A 55 5.51 3.89 -5.81
CA VAL A 55 5.81 4.25 -4.43
C VAL A 55 6.12 2.96 -3.70
N VAL A 56 7.28 2.91 -3.04
CA VAL A 56 7.67 1.71 -2.32
C VAL A 56 7.00 1.69 -0.97
N CYS A 57 6.31 0.59 -0.68
CA CYS A 57 5.66 0.38 0.59
C CYS A 57 6.23 -0.87 1.23
N SER A 58 5.93 -1.07 2.50
CA SER A 58 6.41 -2.27 3.16
C SER A 58 5.42 -2.74 4.21
N ILE A 59 5.53 -4.00 4.57
CA ILE A 59 4.78 -4.56 5.68
C ILE A 59 5.79 -5.27 6.58
N THR A 60 5.68 -5.03 7.89
CA THR A 60 6.66 -5.56 8.83
C THR A 60 6.47 -7.05 9.06
N ALA A 61 7.56 -7.70 9.46
CA ALA A 61 7.49 -9.11 9.84
C ALA A 61 6.49 -9.33 10.94
N GLU A 62 6.47 -8.42 11.93
CA GLU A 62 5.54 -8.54 13.04
C GLU A 62 4.09 -8.54 12.55
N ALA A 63 3.76 -7.65 11.62
CA ALA A 63 2.41 -7.61 11.09
C ALA A 63 2.06 -8.91 10.38
N LEU A 64 3.01 -9.47 9.64
CA LEU A 64 2.77 -10.73 8.94
C LEU A 64 2.61 -11.88 9.92
N GLU A 65 3.37 -11.88 11.01
CA GLU A 65 3.22 -12.90 12.04
C GLU A 65 1.92 -12.76 12.80
N ASP A 66 1.55 -11.54 13.15
CA ASP A 66 0.37 -11.30 13.98
C ASP A 66 -0.94 -11.49 13.22
N HIS A 67 -0.96 -11.14 11.95
CA HIS A 67 -2.25 -11.03 11.24
C HIS A 67 -2.34 -11.87 9.98
N PHE A 68 -1.23 -12.45 9.52
CA PHE A 68 -1.24 -13.19 8.26
C PHE A 68 -0.64 -14.58 8.39
N GLY A 69 -0.35 -15.00 9.61
CA GLY A 69 0.02 -16.39 9.85
C GLY A 69 1.44 -16.76 9.46
N ALA A 70 2.33 -15.78 9.37
CA ALA A 70 3.73 -16.11 9.14
C ALA A 70 4.26 -16.89 10.34
N LYS A 71 4.95 -17.97 10.05
CA LYS A 71 5.43 -18.85 11.11
C LYS A 71 6.66 -18.29 11.81
N SER A 72 7.41 -17.45 11.13
CA SER A 72 8.62 -16.85 11.69
C SER A 72 8.96 -15.63 10.86
N ALA A 73 10.04 -14.93 11.24
CA ALA A 73 10.52 -13.79 10.50
C ALA A 73 11.49 -14.17 9.39
N ARG A 74 11.55 -15.44 9.02
CA ARG A 74 12.41 -15.88 7.95
C ARG A 74 11.83 -15.48 6.60
N GLU A 75 12.71 -15.26 5.65
CA GLU A 75 12.28 -14.77 4.35
C GLU A 75 11.16 -15.60 3.74
N GLU A 76 11.33 -16.92 3.73
CA GLU A 76 10.35 -17.79 3.09
C GLU A 76 9.00 -17.74 3.78
N ASP A 77 8.99 -17.65 5.11
CA ASP A 77 7.74 -17.59 5.85
C ASP A 77 7.03 -16.28 5.65
N LEU A 78 7.80 -15.18 5.58
CA LEU A 78 7.21 -13.87 5.38
C LEU A 78 6.65 -13.72 3.96
N LEU A 79 7.41 -14.21 2.98
CA LEU A 79 6.94 -14.14 1.59
C LEU A 79 5.68 -15.00 1.39
N ASP A 80 5.63 -16.15 2.04
CA ASP A 80 4.46 -17.01 1.95
C ASP A 80 3.23 -16.31 2.57
N ALA A 81 3.42 -15.70 3.73
CA ALA A 81 2.32 -14.99 4.39
C ALA A 81 1.85 -13.81 3.54
N TYR A 82 2.80 -13.08 2.96
CA TYR A 82 2.45 -11.98 2.08
C TYR A 82 1.63 -12.46 0.90
N ALA A 83 2.05 -13.56 0.28
CA ALA A 83 1.34 -14.09 -0.88
C ALA A 83 -0.08 -14.47 -0.53
N ARG A 84 -0.28 -15.09 0.64
CA ARG A 84 -1.62 -15.51 1.05
C ARG A 84 -2.50 -14.33 1.40
N GLY A 85 -1.91 -13.25 1.91
CA GLY A 85 -2.68 -12.09 2.35
C GLY A 85 -2.63 -10.89 1.43
N THR A 86 -2.15 -11.06 0.20
CA THR A 86 -1.90 -9.95 -0.70
C THR A 86 -3.08 -9.01 -0.86
N ALA A 87 -4.27 -9.58 -1.07
CA ALA A 87 -5.44 -8.75 -1.33
C ALA A 87 -5.74 -7.83 -0.15
N ARG A 88 -5.66 -8.37 1.07
CA ARG A 88 -5.94 -7.57 2.24
C ARG A 88 -4.84 -6.56 2.51
N ILE A 89 -3.59 -6.98 2.29
CA ILE A 89 -2.46 -6.07 2.47
C ILE A 89 -2.58 -4.89 1.52
N ARG A 90 -2.95 -5.16 0.27
CA ARG A 90 -3.10 -4.09 -0.71
C ARG A 90 -4.26 -3.16 -0.35
N ALA A 91 -5.36 -3.72 0.15
CA ALA A 91 -6.50 -2.90 0.52
C ALA A 91 -6.14 -1.94 1.66
N VAL A 92 -5.45 -2.45 2.68
CA VAL A 92 -5.04 -1.60 3.80
C VAL A 92 -4.02 -0.57 3.33
N CYS A 93 -3.08 -1.00 2.48
CA CYS A 93 -2.08 -0.08 1.96
C CYS A 93 -2.72 1.05 1.17
N ALA A 94 -3.73 0.74 0.36
CA ALA A 94 -4.41 1.79 -0.41
C ALA A 94 -5.06 2.81 0.51
N GLU A 95 -5.67 2.35 1.62
CA GLU A 95 -6.26 3.28 2.57
C GLU A 95 -5.21 4.18 3.21
N VAL A 96 -4.07 3.61 3.57
CA VAL A 96 -3.01 4.39 4.19
C VAL A 96 -2.47 5.41 3.20
N LEU A 97 -2.26 5.01 1.96
CA LEU A 97 -1.75 5.93 0.95
C LEU A 97 -2.72 7.06 0.69
N ASP A 98 -4.01 6.75 0.65
CA ASP A 98 -5.01 7.78 0.45
C ASP A 98 -5.01 8.77 1.60
N ASP A 99 -4.88 8.27 2.83
CA ASP A 99 -4.88 9.11 4.01
C ASP A 99 -3.63 9.97 4.13
N ASN A 100 -2.48 9.46 3.69
CA ASN A 100 -1.23 10.17 3.93
C ASN A 100 -0.76 10.96 2.72
N GLY A 101 -1.60 11.09 1.71
CA GLY A 101 -1.25 11.89 0.54
C GLY A 101 -0.29 11.24 -0.41
N GLY A 102 -0.20 9.91 -0.38
CA GLY A 102 0.65 9.20 -1.34
C GLY A 102 2.08 9.00 -0.88
N GLN A 103 2.35 9.21 0.40
CA GLN A 103 3.68 8.97 0.93
C GLN A 103 3.91 7.47 1.09
N PRO A 104 5.17 7.01 0.99
CA PRO A 104 5.46 5.60 1.22
C PRO A 104 4.89 5.13 2.55
N ALA A 105 4.28 3.96 2.54
CA ALA A 105 3.58 3.44 3.70
C ALA A 105 4.37 2.29 4.32
N VAL A 106 4.41 2.26 5.65
CA VAL A 106 4.94 1.13 6.39
C VAL A 106 3.80 0.53 7.18
N LEU A 107 3.40 -0.68 6.83
CA LEU A 107 2.26 -1.32 7.45
C LEU A 107 2.73 -2.12 8.66
N ARG A 108 2.46 -1.60 9.84
CA ARG A 108 2.88 -2.22 11.09
C ARG A 108 1.72 -2.99 11.70
N SER A 109 2.06 -3.87 12.62
CA SER A 109 1.06 -4.74 13.24
C SER A 109 -0.09 -3.95 13.85
N GLY A 110 0.21 -2.86 14.53
CA GLY A 110 -0.82 -2.07 15.18
C GLY A 110 -1.86 -1.52 14.23
N LEU A 111 -1.47 -1.27 12.99
CA LEU A 111 -2.40 -0.75 12.00
C LEU A 111 -3.55 -1.71 11.74
N PHE A 112 -3.26 -3.00 11.79
CA PHE A 112 -4.28 -4.01 11.49
C PHE A 112 -5.21 -4.27 12.66
N ARG A 113 -4.94 -3.65 13.80
CA ARG A 113 -5.84 -3.74 14.95
C ARG A 113 -6.81 -2.58 15.02
N VAL A 114 -6.63 -1.59 14.16
CA VAL A 114 -7.52 -0.43 14.13
C VAL A 114 -8.85 -0.86 13.55
N ALA A 115 -9.91 -0.19 13.95
CA ALA A 115 -11.24 -0.56 13.54
C ALA A 115 -11.34 -0.79 12.05
N GLY A 116 -11.91 -1.90 11.68
CA GLY A 116 -12.13 -2.22 10.29
C GLY A 116 -10.96 -2.87 9.59
N MET A 117 -9.82 -2.96 10.26
CA MET A 117 -8.63 -3.52 9.63
C MET A 117 -8.33 -4.92 10.09
N GLU A 118 -9.10 -5.44 11.01
CA GLU A 118 -8.86 -6.76 11.55
C GLU A 118 -9.26 -7.84 10.58
N PRO A 119 -8.55 -8.97 10.56
CA PRO A 119 -9.02 -10.12 9.79
C PRO A 119 -10.24 -10.71 10.48
N ASP A 120 -11.07 -11.25 9.70
CA ASP A 120 -12.24 -11.88 10.28
C ASP A 120 -12.03 -13.29 10.71
#